data_5918c9627e5b7177e9de50a1cc810bfb
#
_entry.id   5918c9627e5b7177e9de50a1cc810bfb
#
_cell.length_a   1.000
_cell.length_b   1.000
_cell.length_c   1.000
_cell.angle_alpha   90.00
_cell.angle_beta   90.00
_cell.angle_gamma   90.00
#
_symmetry.space_group_name_H-M   'P 1'
#
loop_
_entity.id
_entity.type
_entity.pdbx_description
1 polymer ?
#
loop_
_entity_poly.entity_id
_entity_poly.type
_entity_poly.pdbx_seq_one_letter_code
_entity_poly.pdbx_strand_id
1 'polypeptide(L)'
;MALRFELTVLIQNVLMTDHRKISQTLEKLLNSKTFSRPGIYKDLLNYLVNCSLKGETPKEQQIACDVFGKKADQEKELNVRVYILNLRNKLKEYYQHEGKDDTVVLHIPKGKYQVEFRILRYKSVKQSVERYSILLFSAGILLLLVSFFLV
;
A
#
# COMPACT_ATOMS: atom_id res chain seq x y z
N MET A 1 5.39 24.14 28.51
CA MET A 1 4.36 24.35 27.46
C MET A 1 4.91 24.11 26.04
N ALA A 2 6.08 24.59 25.67
CA ALA A 2 6.67 24.44 24.35
C ALA A 2 6.88 22.98 23.88
N LEU A 3 7.43 22.11 24.71
CA LEU A 3 7.66 20.69 24.40
C LEU A 3 6.38 19.92 24.01
N ARG A 4 5.25 20.24 24.62
CA ARG A 4 3.96 19.60 24.33
C ARG A 4 3.42 20.04 22.98
N PHE A 5 3.65 21.28 22.61
CA PHE A 5 3.26 21.84 21.31
C PHE A 5 4.11 21.24 20.17
N GLU A 6 5.43 21.16 20.36
CA GLU A 6 6.34 20.54 19.38
C GLU A 6 6.03 19.05 19.14
N LEU A 7 5.74 18.31 20.23
CA LEU A 7 5.36 16.90 20.12
C LEU A 7 4.05 16.72 19.35
N THR A 8 3.07 17.60 19.56
CA THR A 8 1.78 17.56 18.84
C THR A 8 1.96 17.84 17.36
N VAL A 9 2.77 18.84 17.00
CA VAL A 9 3.08 19.18 15.60
C VAL A 9 3.85 18.03 14.91
N LEU A 10 4.80 17.40 15.59
CA LEU A 10 5.52 16.24 15.08
C LEU A 10 4.60 15.04 14.83
N ILE A 11 3.71 14.74 15.76
CA ILE A 11 2.70 13.68 15.61
C ILE A 11 1.76 13.97 14.44
N GLN A 12 1.27 15.19 14.31
CA GLN A 12 0.43 15.60 13.18
C GLN A 12 1.16 15.48 11.84
N ASN A 13 2.41 15.89 11.77
CA ASN A 13 3.23 15.78 10.54
C ASN A 13 3.47 14.31 10.15
N VAL A 14 3.72 13.43 11.11
CA VAL A 14 3.87 11.99 10.87
C VAL A 14 2.57 11.38 10.36
N LEU A 15 1.44 11.67 11.01
CA LEU A 15 0.12 11.19 10.59
C LEU A 15 -0.26 11.69 9.19
N MET A 16 -0.03 12.96 8.89
CA MET A 16 -0.29 13.54 7.56
C MET A 16 0.58 12.89 6.47
N THR A 17 1.83 12.59 6.78
CA THR A 17 2.76 11.91 5.84
C THR A 17 2.30 10.49 5.57
N ASP A 18 1.83 9.77 6.58
CA ASP A 18 1.33 8.41 6.42
C ASP A 18 0.02 8.38 5.63
N HIS A 19 -0.92 9.30 5.87
CA HIS A 19 -2.14 9.44 5.08
C HIS A 19 -1.85 9.71 3.59
N ARG A 20 -0.90 10.59 3.29
CA ARG A 20 -0.50 10.89 1.91
C ARG A 20 0.08 9.65 1.21
N LYS A 21 0.96 8.90 1.88
CA LYS A 21 1.52 7.66 1.34
C LYS A 21 0.46 6.61 1.09
N ILE A 22 -0.49 6.45 2.00
CA ILE A 22 -1.61 5.53 1.85
C ILE A 22 -2.47 5.92 0.63
N SER A 23 -2.82 7.20 0.48
CA SER A 23 -3.60 7.69 -0.66
C SER A 23 -2.88 7.47 -1.99
N GLN A 24 -1.59 7.76 -2.08
CA GLN A 24 -0.78 7.51 -3.28
C GLN A 24 -0.70 6.01 -3.62
N THR A 25 -0.55 5.15 -2.61
CA THR A 25 -0.52 3.70 -2.81
C THR A 25 -1.88 3.18 -3.27
N LEU A 26 -2.96 3.68 -2.69
CA LEU A 26 -4.32 3.34 -3.11
C LEU A 26 -4.55 3.74 -4.58
N GLU A 27 -4.22 4.96 -4.97
CA GLU A 27 -4.35 5.45 -6.34
C GLU A 27 -3.55 4.58 -7.32
N LYS A 28 -2.29 4.29 -7.01
CA LYS A 28 -1.44 3.39 -7.79
C LYS A 28 -2.08 2.01 -7.97
N LEU A 29 -2.59 1.44 -6.88
CA LEU A 29 -3.23 0.13 -6.86
C LEU A 29 -4.51 0.12 -7.70
N LEU A 30 -5.38 1.12 -7.55
CA LEU A 30 -6.62 1.24 -8.32
C LEU A 30 -6.36 1.42 -9.83
N ASN A 31 -5.22 1.98 -10.22
CA ASN A 31 -4.81 2.16 -11.62
C ASN A 31 -3.98 0.98 -12.17
N SER A 32 -3.71 -0.05 -11.37
CA SER A 32 -2.96 -1.24 -11.78
C SER A 32 -3.75 -2.15 -12.73
N LYS A 33 -3.04 -3.04 -13.42
CA LYS A 33 -3.67 -4.04 -14.31
C LYS A 33 -4.59 -4.99 -13.53
N THR A 34 -4.21 -5.38 -12.31
CA THR A 34 -5.01 -6.24 -11.43
C THR A 34 -6.37 -5.62 -11.11
N PHE A 35 -6.47 -4.28 -11.06
CA PHE A 35 -7.69 -3.52 -10.83
C PHE A 35 -8.18 -2.75 -12.08
N SER A 36 -7.68 -3.04 -13.28
CA SER A 36 -7.94 -2.28 -14.51
C SER A 36 -9.43 -2.24 -14.91
N ARG A 37 -10.19 -3.29 -14.58
CA ARG A 37 -11.63 -3.30 -14.85
C ARG A 37 -12.35 -2.37 -13.87
N PRO A 38 -13.04 -1.32 -14.36
CA PRO A 38 -13.90 -0.50 -13.51
C PRO A 38 -14.96 -1.40 -12.88
N GLY A 39 -15.24 -1.24 -11.63
CA GLY A 39 -16.27 -2.03 -10.99
C GLY A 39 -16.16 -2.09 -9.48
N ILE A 40 -17.02 -2.86 -8.92
CA ILE A 40 -17.31 -2.98 -7.49
C ILE A 40 -16.10 -3.19 -6.58
N TYR A 41 -15.03 -3.83 -7.08
CA TYR A 41 -13.82 -4.04 -6.27
C TYR A 41 -13.02 -2.76 -6.02
N LYS A 42 -13.04 -1.80 -6.95
CA LYS A 42 -12.44 -0.48 -6.75
C LYS A 42 -13.22 0.31 -5.71
N ASP A 43 -14.55 0.30 -5.85
CA ASP A 43 -15.45 1.02 -4.95
C ASP A 43 -15.36 0.42 -3.54
N LEU A 44 -15.36 -0.90 -3.43
CA LEU A 44 -15.24 -1.63 -2.17
C LEU A 44 -13.89 -1.34 -1.48
N LEU A 45 -12.77 -1.39 -2.21
CA LEU A 45 -11.47 -1.10 -1.63
C LEU A 45 -11.38 0.36 -1.17
N ASN A 46 -11.83 1.30 -1.99
CA ASN A 46 -11.85 2.72 -1.66
C ASN A 46 -12.70 2.99 -0.41
N TYR A 47 -13.88 2.41 -0.33
CA TYR A 47 -14.75 2.49 0.83
C TYR A 47 -14.07 1.97 2.10
N LEU A 48 -13.51 0.76 2.07
CA LEU A 48 -12.83 0.14 3.22
C LEU A 48 -11.60 0.93 3.69
N VAL A 49 -10.81 1.47 2.74
CA VAL A 49 -9.66 2.32 3.07
C VAL A 49 -10.12 3.60 3.76
N ASN A 50 -11.16 4.26 3.24
CA ASN A 50 -11.70 5.48 3.83
C ASN A 50 -12.25 5.25 5.24
N CYS A 51 -12.99 4.16 5.48
CA CYS A 51 -13.44 3.77 6.81
C CYS A 51 -12.24 3.54 7.76
N SER A 52 -11.23 2.80 7.28
CA SER A 52 -10.05 2.48 8.10
C SER A 52 -9.23 3.74 8.44
N LEU A 53 -9.11 4.71 7.54
CA LEU A 53 -8.46 6.00 7.81
C LEU A 53 -9.21 6.84 8.85
N LYS A 54 -10.53 6.67 8.94
CA LYS A 54 -11.36 7.30 9.99
C LYS A 54 -11.36 6.51 11.32
N GLY A 55 -10.71 5.33 11.36
CA GLY A 55 -10.73 4.43 12.51
C GLY A 55 -12.04 3.64 12.65
N GLU A 56 -12.86 3.62 11.60
CA GLU A 56 -14.13 2.92 11.58
C GLU A 56 -13.97 1.49 11.05
N THR A 57 -14.74 0.55 11.62
CA THR A 57 -14.83 -0.83 11.12
C THR A 57 -16.27 -1.07 10.64
N PRO A 58 -16.53 -1.04 9.33
CA PRO A 58 -17.87 -1.18 8.81
C PRO A 58 -18.41 -2.60 9.04
N LYS A 59 -19.70 -2.72 9.29
CA LYS A 59 -20.41 -4.00 9.37
C LYS A 59 -20.80 -4.47 7.97
N GLU A 60 -21.05 -5.77 7.81
CA GLU A 60 -21.44 -6.39 6.54
C GLU A 60 -22.64 -5.68 5.89
N GLN A 61 -23.66 -5.36 6.68
CA GLN A 61 -24.85 -4.64 6.21
C GLN A 61 -24.55 -3.22 5.71
N GLN A 62 -23.64 -2.51 6.38
CA GLN A 62 -23.19 -1.17 5.95
C GLN A 62 -22.49 -1.24 4.60
N ILE A 63 -21.58 -2.22 4.43
CA ILE A 63 -20.89 -2.44 3.15
C ILE A 63 -21.92 -2.76 2.05
N ALA A 64 -22.92 -3.60 2.35
CA ALA A 64 -23.98 -3.93 1.40
C ALA A 64 -24.76 -2.69 0.96
N CYS A 65 -25.14 -1.82 1.89
CA CYS A 65 -25.88 -0.59 1.57
C CYS A 65 -25.00 0.45 0.86
N ASP A 66 -23.81 0.72 1.38
CA ASP A 66 -22.99 1.86 0.94
C ASP A 66 -22.25 1.59 -0.38
N VAL A 67 -21.81 0.35 -0.60
CA VAL A 67 -21.04 -0.03 -1.79
C VAL A 67 -21.91 -0.65 -2.87
N PHE A 68 -22.86 -1.49 -2.50
CA PHE A 68 -23.68 -2.22 -3.47
C PHE A 68 -25.02 -1.53 -3.72
N GLY A 69 -25.55 -0.73 -2.76
CA GLY A 69 -26.75 0.08 -2.94
C GLY A 69 -27.96 -0.71 -3.46
N LYS A 70 -28.64 -0.16 -4.49
CA LYS A 70 -29.81 -0.81 -5.12
C LYS A 70 -29.51 -2.18 -5.76
N LYS A 71 -28.25 -2.52 -6.03
CA LYS A 71 -27.89 -3.86 -6.51
C LYS A 71 -28.07 -4.92 -5.42
N ALA A 72 -27.96 -4.54 -4.14
CA ALA A 72 -28.20 -5.44 -3.02
C ALA A 72 -29.67 -5.91 -2.95
N ASP A 73 -30.61 -5.07 -3.36
CA ASP A 73 -32.04 -5.39 -3.36
C ASP A 73 -32.46 -6.28 -4.55
N GLN A 74 -31.69 -6.26 -5.63
CA GLN A 74 -31.95 -7.01 -6.87
C GLN A 74 -31.28 -8.38 -6.88
N GLU A 75 -30.13 -8.54 -6.25
CA GLU A 75 -29.46 -9.83 -6.09
C GLU A 75 -29.89 -10.47 -4.77
N LYS A 76 -30.79 -11.44 -4.85
CA LYS A 76 -31.32 -12.20 -3.71
C LYS A 76 -30.26 -12.85 -2.80
N GLU A 77 -28.97 -12.82 -3.20
CA GLU A 77 -27.84 -13.45 -2.50
C GLU A 77 -26.57 -12.60 -2.59
N LEU A 78 -26.64 -11.29 -2.30
CA LEU A 78 -25.40 -10.50 -2.22
C LEU A 78 -24.55 -10.98 -1.04
N ASN A 79 -23.52 -11.74 -1.33
CA ASN A 79 -22.61 -12.26 -0.31
C ASN A 79 -21.36 -11.38 -0.21
N VAL A 80 -21.41 -10.34 0.64
CA VAL A 80 -20.29 -9.42 0.90
C VAL A 80 -19.00 -10.18 1.25
N ARG A 81 -19.10 -11.32 1.94
CA ARG A 81 -17.93 -12.13 2.33
C ARG A 81 -17.18 -12.67 1.12
N VAL A 82 -17.88 -13.05 0.06
CA VAL A 82 -17.29 -13.50 -1.19
C VAL A 82 -16.56 -12.36 -1.89
N TYR A 83 -17.16 -11.17 -1.92
CA TYR A 83 -16.49 -9.98 -2.50
C TYR A 83 -15.23 -9.61 -1.71
N ILE A 84 -15.26 -9.65 -0.38
CA ILE A 84 -14.09 -9.42 0.47
C ILE A 84 -13.02 -10.50 0.27
N LEU A 85 -13.40 -11.77 0.12
CA LEU A 85 -12.46 -12.84 -0.18
C LEU A 85 -11.76 -12.61 -1.53
N ASN A 86 -12.51 -12.28 -2.56
CA ASN A 86 -11.98 -11.98 -3.88
C ASN A 86 -11.10 -10.72 -3.86
N LEU A 87 -11.49 -9.70 -3.09
CA LEU A 87 -10.66 -8.50 -2.91
C LEU A 87 -9.32 -8.82 -2.24
N ARG A 88 -9.30 -9.69 -1.22
CA ARG A 88 -8.04 -10.18 -0.62
C ARG A 88 -7.16 -10.89 -1.63
N ASN A 89 -7.74 -11.73 -2.49
CA ASN A 89 -7.02 -12.45 -3.53
C ASN A 89 -6.42 -11.46 -4.56
N LYS A 90 -7.18 -10.44 -4.98
CA LYS A 90 -6.69 -9.38 -5.86
C LYS A 90 -5.54 -8.57 -5.24
N LEU A 91 -5.64 -8.21 -3.96
CA LEU A 91 -4.55 -7.54 -3.25
C LEU A 91 -3.29 -8.42 -3.20
N LYS A 92 -3.45 -9.73 -2.92
CA LYS A 92 -2.35 -10.68 -2.92
C LYS A 92 -1.69 -10.78 -4.30
N GLU A 93 -2.47 -10.90 -5.36
CA GLU A 93 -2.00 -10.93 -6.75
C GLU A 93 -1.23 -9.65 -7.10
N TYR A 94 -1.78 -8.48 -6.77
CA TYR A 94 -1.12 -7.19 -6.99
C TYR A 94 0.26 -7.14 -6.34
N TYR A 95 0.37 -7.48 -5.04
CA TYR A 95 1.66 -7.45 -4.32
C TYR A 95 2.62 -8.57 -4.73
N GLN A 96 2.15 -9.63 -5.38
CA GLN A 96 3.03 -10.66 -5.97
C GLN A 96 3.65 -10.22 -7.29
N HIS A 97 3.00 -9.31 -8.02
CA HIS A 97 3.41 -8.89 -9.37
C HIS A 97 3.76 -7.41 -9.43
N GLU A 98 2.76 -6.54 -9.52
CA GLU A 98 2.93 -5.12 -9.80
C GLU A 98 3.42 -4.30 -8.58
N GLY A 99 2.96 -4.67 -7.40
CA GLY A 99 3.22 -3.98 -6.13
C GLY A 99 4.39 -4.53 -5.30
N LYS A 100 5.28 -5.35 -5.90
CA LYS A 100 6.42 -5.96 -5.17
C LYS A 100 7.31 -4.94 -4.47
N ASP A 101 7.42 -3.76 -5.07
CA ASP A 101 8.31 -2.69 -4.62
C ASP A 101 7.59 -1.59 -3.85
N ASP A 102 6.32 -1.78 -3.55
CA ASP A 102 5.55 -0.82 -2.78
C ASP A 102 6.04 -0.76 -1.32
N THR A 103 6.18 0.47 -0.82
CA THR A 103 6.61 0.71 0.57
C THR A 103 5.45 0.61 1.56
N VAL A 104 4.22 0.72 1.08
CA VAL A 104 2.99 0.57 1.87
C VAL A 104 2.20 -0.61 1.33
N VAL A 105 1.84 -1.53 2.21
CA VAL A 105 1.02 -2.70 1.87
C VAL A 105 -0.34 -2.58 2.56
N LEU A 106 -1.40 -2.63 1.76
CA LEU A 106 -2.78 -2.70 2.21
C LEU A 106 -3.16 -4.17 2.44
N HIS A 107 -3.60 -4.49 3.63
CA HIS A 107 -3.99 -5.84 4.01
C HIS A 107 -5.38 -5.87 4.67
N ILE A 108 -6.22 -6.82 4.30
CA ILE A 108 -7.52 -7.05 4.94
C ILE A 108 -7.44 -8.35 5.73
N PRO A 109 -7.38 -8.32 7.07
CA PRO A 109 -7.30 -9.52 7.91
C PRO A 109 -8.50 -10.43 7.73
N LYS A 110 -8.31 -11.74 7.95
CA LYS A 110 -9.43 -12.70 7.98
C LYS A 110 -10.38 -12.35 9.12
N GLY A 111 -11.68 -12.40 8.85
CA GLY A 111 -12.73 -12.13 9.83
C GLY A 111 -12.96 -10.64 10.15
N LYS A 112 -12.25 -9.72 9.49
CA LYS A 112 -12.45 -8.26 9.65
C LYS A 112 -12.72 -7.60 8.29
N TYR A 113 -13.44 -6.48 8.32
CA TYR A 113 -13.69 -5.61 7.16
C TYR A 113 -12.89 -4.30 7.23
N GLN A 114 -11.79 -4.30 7.96
CA GLN A 114 -10.89 -3.17 8.14
C GLN A 114 -9.61 -3.38 7.33
N VAL A 115 -9.08 -2.33 6.74
CA VAL A 115 -7.78 -2.36 6.05
C VAL A 115 -6.68 -2.00 7.05
N GLU A 116 -5.68 -2.86 7.15
CA GLU A 116 -4.45 -2.59 7.87
C GLU A 116 -3.39 -2.05 6.90
N PHE A 117 -2.68 -1.00 7.31
CA PHE A 117 -1.60 -0.39 6.54
C PHE A 117 -0.27 -0.82 7.13
N ARG A 118 0.54 -1.55 6.36
CA ARG A 118 1.87 -2.01 6.76
C ARG A 118 2.93 -1.25 6.00
N ILE A 119 3.70 -0.41 6.69
CA ILE A 119 4.80 0.34 6.08
C ILE A 119 6.04 -0.54 6.10
N LEU A 120 6.52 -0.95 4.92
CA LEU A 120 7.73 -1.76 4.77
C LEU A 120 8.96 -0.82 4.73
N ARG A 121 9.57 -0.55 5.87
CA ARG A 121 10.78 0.31 5.97
C ARG A 121 12.04 -0.31 5.34
N TYR A 122 12.01 -1.58 4.94
CA TYR A 122 13.21 -2.36 4.63
C TYR A 122 13.82 -2.14 3.22
N LYS A 123 13.10 -1.56 2.26
CA LYS A 123 13.59 -1.51 0.86
C LYS A 123 14.58 -0.41 0.52
N SER A 124 14.70 0.66 1.32
CA SER A 124 15.63 1.75 0.99
C SER A 124 17.11 1.36 1.15
N VAL A 125 17.42 0.39 2.01
CA VAL A 125 18.79 -0.03 2.28
C VAL A 125 19.38 -0.87 1.13
N LYS A 126 18.59 -1.77 0.53
CA LYS A 126 19.07 -2.66 -0.55
C LYS A 126 19.45 -1.89 -1.81
N GLN A 127 18.67 -0.88 -2.17
CA GLN A 127 18.92 -0.08 -3.38
C GLN A 127 20.15 0.84 -3.25
N SER A 128 20.46 1.28 -2.02
CA SER A 128 21.67 2.05 -1.73
C SER A 128 22.93 1.18 -1.79
N VAL A 129 22.87 -0.04 -1.26
CA VAL A 129 24.00 -0.99 -1.26
C VAL A 129 24.39 -1.38 -2.68
N GLU A 130 23.43 -1.62 -3.58
CA GLU A 130 23.74 -1.95 -4.98
C GLU A 130 24.46 -0.81 -5.73
N ARG A 131 24.09 0.45 -5.47
CA ARG A 131 24.78 1.60 -6.08
C ARG A 131 26.22 1.75 -5.58
N TYR A 132 26.44 1.56 -4.28
CA TYR A 132 27.80 1.65 -3.71
C TYR A 132 28.70 0.50 -4.15
N SER A 133 28.16 -0.72 -4.35
CA SER A 133 28.96 -1.83 -4.85
C SER A 133 29.47 -1.58 -6.27
N ILE A 134 28.66 -1.04 -7.17
CA ILE A 134 29.05 -0.70 -8.55
C ILE A 134 30.16 0.38 -8.54
N LEU A 135 30.06 1.40 -7.69
CA LEU A 135 31.07 2.46 -7.58
C LEU A 135 32.38 1.94 -7.02
N LEU A 136 32.36 1.03 -6.04
CA LEU A 136 33.55 0.41 -5.49
C LEU A 136 34.25 -0.50 -6.49
N PHE A 137 33.50 -1.29 -7.29
CA PHE A 137 34.07 -2.11 -8.36
C PHE A 137 34.70 -1.25 -9.45
N SER A 138 34.08 -0.16 -9.87
CA SER A 138 34.65 0.75 -10.87
C SER A 138 35.92 1.46 -10.39
N ALA A 139 35.96 1.89 -9.14
CA ALA A 139 37.12 2.50 -8.52
C ALA A 139 38.32 1.50 -8.39
N GLY A 140 38.01 0.25 -8.05
CA GLY A 140 39.00 -0.83 -7.97
C GLY A 140 39.66 -1.14 -9.33
N ILE A 141 38.84 -1.22 -10.40
CA ILE A 141 39.33 -1.43 -11.76
C ILE A 141 40.20 -0.26 -12.21
N LEU A 142 39.82 0.97 -11.91
CA LEU A 142 40.64 2.17 -12.25
C LEU A 142 41.97 2.16 -11.57
N LEU A 143 42.05 1.80 -10.28
CA LEU A 143 43.31 1.68 -9.52
C LEU A 143 44.23 0.61 -10.10
N LEU A 144 43.69 -0.55 -10.53
CA LEU A 144 44.45 -1.62 -11.18
C LEU A 144 45.04 -1.16 -12.52
N LEU A 145 44.26 -0.42 -13.32
CA LEU A 145 44.75 0.13 -14.61
C LEU A 145 45.88 1.15 -14.41
N VAL A 146 45.76 2.04 -13.41
CA VAL A 146 46.78 3.02 -13.09
C VAL A 146 48.07 2.33 -12.59
N SER A 147 47.95 1.29 -11.77
CA SER A 147 49.11 0.50 -11.32
C SER A 147 49.78 -0.23 -12.46
N PHE A 148 49.06 -0.75 -13.43
CA PHE A 148 49.61 -1.42 -14.61
C PHE A 148 50.33 -0.45 -15.56
N PHE A 149 49.94 0.80 -15.61
CA PHE A 149 50.57 1.83 -16.48
C PHE A 149 51.80 2.50 -15.86
N LEU A 150 51.98 2.33 -14.54
CA LEU A 150 53.14 2.91 -13.79
C LEU A 150 54.32 1.94 -13.61
N VAL A 151 54.18 0.67 -14.04
CA VAL A 151 55.20 -0.36 -14.07
C VAL A 151 55.69 -0.56 -15.51
#